data_37d742751ac6be172c175614db7bf072
#
_entry.id   37d742751ac6be172c175614db7bf072
#
_cell.length_a   1.000
_cell.length_b   1.000
_cell.length_c   1.000
_cell.angle_alpha   90.00
_cell.angle_beta   90.00
_cell.angle_gamma   90.00
#
_symmetry.space_group_name_H-M   'P 1'
#
loop_
_entity.id
_entity.type
_entity.pdbx_description
1 polymer ?
#
loop_
_entity_poly.entity_id
_entity_poly.type
_entity_poly.pdbx_seq_one_letter_code
_entity_poly.pdbx_strand_id
1 'polypeptide(L)'
;LNFSVAAIIGLSELDVDNIELLSGASSALYGPGGMNGTLLMTSKNPFKYQGLSFLVKEGIMHTDKRQRDASAYHNWNVRWAKKISEKFAFKINMELIQAKDWQGTDYRNYARAATNGAVKAGDRSTDPNYDGINVYGDETTAEIRSAVLNAIGASAAPFLKNFIDTLNGGRPINVSRTGYTEKEVTNPNTVNYKIAGSLHYKVTENTEAVFAAY
;
A
#
# COMPACT_ATOMS: atom_id res chain seq x y z
N LEU A 1 -1.48 3.25 -5.29
CA LEU A 1 -0.32 2.41 -4.95
C LEU A 1 -0.48 1.06 -5.62
N ASN A 2 0.08 0.92 -6.82
CA ASN A 2 0.21 -0.38 -7.46
C ASN A 2 1.59 -0.97 -7.09
N PHE A 3 1.78 -1.30 -5.82
CA PHE A 3 2.81 -2.29 -5.52
C PHE A 3 2.27 -3.62 -6.02
N SER A 4 2.75 -4.02 -7.16
CA SER A 4 2.59 -5.39 -7.60
C SER A 4 3.10 -6.29 -6.48
N VAL A 5 2.24 -7.15 -5.94
CA VAL A 5 2.64 -8.19 -4.98
C VAL A 5 3.81 -9.01 -5.55
N ALA A 6 3.91 -9.12 -6.86
CA ALA A 6 5.03 -9.71 -7.59
C ALA A 6 6.37 -8.97 -7.37
N ALA A 7 6.36 -7.66 -7.17
CA ALA A 7 7.59 -6.92 -6.85
C ALA A 7 8.11 -7.23 -5.43
N ILE A 8 7.22 -7.65 -4.52
CA ILE A 8 7.57 -7.99 -3.14
C ILE A 8 7.89 -9.48 -2.98
N ILE A 9 7.12 -10.36 -3.63
CA ILE A 9 7.17 -11.81 -3.40
C ILE A 9 7.74 -12.57 -4.61
N GLY A 10 7.71 -11.96 -5.81
CA GLY A 10 8.11 -12.61 -7.06
C GLY A 10 9.62 -12.75 -7.25
N LEU A 11 9.98 -13.37 -8.36
CA LEU A 11 11.35 -13.49 -8.82
C LEU A 11 11.95 -12.10 -9.08
N SER A 12 13.28 -11.98 -8.88
CA SER A 12 14.02 -10.81 -9.35
C SER A 12 13.90 -10.70 -10.88
N GLU A 13 13.75 -9.49 -11.38
CA GLU A 13 13.64 -9.23 -12.84
C GLU A 13 14.79 -9.85 -13.64
N LEU A 14 16.00 -9.88 -13.08
CA LEU A 14 17.16 -10.51 -13.73
C LEU A 14 17.06 -12.03 -13.82
N ASP A 15 16.28 -12.65 -12.95
CA ASP A 15 16.15 -14.11 -12.87
C ASP A 15 14.94 -14.66 -13.65
N VAL A 16 14.12 -13.82 -14.25
CA VAL A 16 12.98 -14.23 -15.06
C VAL A 16 13.47 -14.66 -16.44
N ASP A 17 13.16 -15.89 -16.82
CA ASP A 17 13.40 -16.45 -18.16
C ASP A 17 12.18 -16.24 -19.06
N ASN A 18 11.00 -16.61 -18.56
CA ASN A 18 9.74 -16.53 -19.29
C ASN A 18 8.58 -16.13 -18.37
N ILE A 19 7.61 -15.43 -18.94
CA ILE A 19 6.34 -15.06 -18.29
C ILE A 19 5.22 -15.52 -19.21
N GLU A 20 4.33 -16.37 -18.70
CA GLU A 20 3.16 -16.86 -19.39
C GLU A 20 1.90 -16.38 -18.68
N LEU A 21 1.00 -15.75 -19.41
CA LEU A 21 -0.31 -15.36 -18.91
C LEU A 21 -1.35 -16.34 -19.44
N LEU A 22 -1.88 -17.15 -18.53
CA LEU A 22 -3.04 -18.01 -18.80
C LEU A 22 -4.31 -17.22 -18.46
N SER A 23 -5.05 -16.84 -19.50
CA SER A 23 -6.31 -16.11 -19.34
C SER A 23 -7.45 -17.06 -18.96
N GLY A 24 -8.38 -16.57 -18.13
CA GLY A 24 -9.56 -17.31 -17.71
C GLY A 24 -9.36 -18.19 -16.47
N ALA A 25 -10.37 -18.96 -16.14
CA ALA A 25 -10.36 -19.80 -14.95
C ALA A 25 -9.43 -21.00 -15.15
N SER A 26 -8.31 -21.01 -14.45
CA SER A 26 -7.30 -22.07 -14.46
C SER A 26 -7.23 -22.84 -13.13
N SER A 27 -8.27 -22.76 -12.33
CA SER A 27 -8.34 -23.34 -10.97
C SER A 27 -8.12 -24.84 -10.90
N ALA A 28 -8.44 -25.57 -11.98
CA ALA A 28 -8.25 -27.01 -12.05
C ALA A 28 -6.78 -27.42 -12.01
N LEU A 29 -5.86 -26.57 -12.52
CA LEU A 29 -4.43 -26.84 -12.58
C LEU A 29 -3.63 -26.09 -11.51
N TYR A 30 -4.09 -24.88 -11.13
CA TYR A 30 -3.31 -23.94 -10.32
C TYR A 30 -4.01 -23.53 -9.02
N GLY A 31 -5.11 -24.21 -8.66
CA GLY A 31 -5.82 -24.00 -7.41
C GLY A 31 -6.85 -22.86 -7.44
N PRO A 32 -7.53 -22.61 -6.33
CA PRO A 32 -8.71 -21.73 -6.26
C PRO A 32 -8.41 -20.25 -6.55
N GLY A 33 -7.15 -19.82 -6.54
CA GLY A 33 -6.75 -18.44 -6.85
C GLY A 33 -6.81 -18.08 -8.34
N GLY A 34 -6.90 -19.06 -9.23
CA GLY A 34 -6.87 -18.87 -10.68
C GLY A 34 -8.22 -18.49 -11.31
N MET A 35 -9.02 -17.61 -10.70
CA MET A 35 -10.37 -17.27 -11.19
C MET A 35 -10.34 -16.38 -12.44
N ASN A 36 -9.46 -15.39 -12.49
CA ASN A 36 -9.39 -14.39 -13.58
C ASN A 36 -8.18 -14.57 -14.49
N GLY A 37 -7.29 -15.48 -14.17
CA GLY A 37 -6.07 -15.78 -14.87
C GLY A 37 -4.94 -16.16 -13.94
N THR A 38 -3.90 -16.77 -14.50
CA THR A 38 -2.71 -17.20 -13.78
C THR A 38 -1.47 -16.69 -14.51
N LEU A 39 -0.58 -16.04 -13.79
CA LEU A 39 0.71 -15.59 -14.29
C LEU A 39 1.79 -16.60 -13.84
N LEU A 40 2.38 -17.30 -14.79
CA LEU A 40 3.48 -18.23 -14.55
C LEU A 40 4.80 -17.53 -14.87
N MET A 41 5.68 -17.47 -13.89
CA MET A 41 7.04 -16.93 -14.07
C MET A 41 8.05 -18.07 -13.94
N THR A 42 8.83 -18.28 -14.98
CA THR A 42 9.90 -19.29 -15.00
C THR A 42 11.23 -18.62 -14.70
N SER A 43 11.95 -19.18 -13.76
CA SER A 43 13.26 -18.70 -13.32
C SER A 43 14.38 -19.23 -14.23
N LYS A 44 15.39 -18.41 -14.51
CA LYS A 44 16.53 -18.77 -15.35
C LYS A 44 17.32 -19.94 -14.77
N ASN A 45 17.53 -20.97 -15.57
CA ASN A 45 18.32 -22.14 -15.18
C ASN A 45 19.82 -21.78 -15.18
N PRO A 46 20.58 -22.02 -14.07
CA PRO A 46 21.98 -21.66 -13.95
C PRO A 46 22.95 -22.48 -14.85
N PHE A 47 22.53 -23.62 -15.37
CA PHE A 47 23.30 -24.36 -16.37
C PHE A 47 23.32 -23.64 -17.73
N LYS A 48 22.19 -22.98 -18.07
CA LYS A 48 22.01 -22.27 -19.34
C LYS A 48 22.45 -20.80 -19.25
N TYR A 49 22.06 -20.11 -18.17
CA TYR A 49 22.31 -18.69 -17.98
C TYR A 49 23.35 -18.46 -16.88
N GLN A 50 24.61 -18.43 -17.25
CA GLN A 50 25.75 -18.27 -16.34
C GLN A 50 26.24 -16.82 -16.34
N GLY A 51 27.04 -16.48 -15.34
CA GLY A 51 27.72 -15.20 -15.22
C GLY A 51 27.09 -14.27 -14.18
N LEU A 52 27.61 -13.06 -14.15
CA LEU A 52 27.19 -11.98 -13.27
C LEU A 52 26.39 -10.97 -14.10
N SER A 53 25.23 -10.61 -13.61
CA SER A 53 24.33 -9.63 -14.23
C SER A 53 23.94 -8.57 -13.23
N PHE A 54 23.90 -7.32 -13.68
CA PHE A 54 23.48 -6.17 -12.90
C PHE A 54 22.32 -5.45 -13.60
N LEU A 55 21.38 -4.95 -12.81
CA LEU A 55 20.37 -4.02 -13.25
C LEU A 55 20.30 -2.90 -12.24
N VAL A 56 20.52 -1.68 -12.69
CA VAL A 56 20.45 -0.48 -11.87
C VAL A 56 19.40 0.43 -12.49
N LYS A 57 18.33 0.70 -11.75
CA LYS A 57 17.32 1.68 -12.11
C LYS A 57 17.35 2.80 -11.09
N GLU A 58 17.61 3.99 -11.57
CA GLU A 58 17.59 5.21 -10.79
C GLU A 58 16.48 6.12 -11.31
N GLY A 59 15.81 6.80 -10.42
CA GLY A 59 14.73 7.68 -10.79
C GLY A 59 14.42 8.71 -9.73
N ILE A 60 13.52 9.59 -10.06
CA ILE A 60 13.00 10.60 -9.15
C ILE A 60 11.48 10.38 -9.06
N MET A 61 11.01 10.09 -7.86
CA MET A 61 9.59 10.12 -7.52
C MET A 61 9.21 11.59 -7.37
N HIS A 62 8.54 12.13 -8.38
CA HIS A 62 8.15 13.54 -8.44
C HIS A 62 6.65 13.64 -8.70
N THR A 63 5.96 14.24 -7.74
CA THR A 63 4.59 14.68 -7.87
C THR A 63 4.53 16.19 -7.67
N ASP A 64 3.35 16.80 -7.77
CA ASP A 64 3.19 18.22 -7.49
C ASP A 64 3.84 18.58 -6.13
N LYS A 65 4.67 19.62 -6.11
CA LYS A 65 5.33 20.14 -4.92
C LYS A 65 4.39 20.41 -3.75
N ARG A 66 3.09 20.56 -4.02
CA ARG A 66 2.08 20.77 -3.00
C ARG A 66 1.85 19.52 -2.14
N GLN A 67 2.12 18.35 -2.69
CA GLN A 67 1.87 17.09 -2.00
C GLN A 67 3.13 16.56 -1.33
N ARG A 68 4.29 16.71 -1.96
CA ARG A 68 5.55 16.24 -1.42
C ARG A 68 6.76 16.73 -2.22
N ASP A 69 7.89 16.84 -1.53
CA ASP A 69 9.19 17.06 -2.16
C ASP A 69 9.62 15.85 -3.00
N ALA A 70 10.35 16.12 -4.06
CA ALA A 70 10.95 15.09 -4.89
C ALA A 70 11.85 14.16 -4.06
N SER A 71 11.80 12.86 -4.33
CA SER A 71 12.60 11.86 -3.64
C SER A 71 13.23 10.88 -4.62
N ALA A 72 14.39 10.36 -4.27
CA ALA A 72 15.08 9.38 -5.08
C ALA A 72 14.33 8.03 -5.08
N TYR A 73 14.41 7.36 -6.23
CA TYR A 73 14.00 5.97 -6.42
C TYR A 73 15.22 5.17 -6.81
N HIS A 74 15.44 4.07 -6.13
CA HIS A 74 16.52 3.13 -6.39
C HIS A 74 15.94 1.72 -6.57
N ASN A 75 16.37 1.02 -7.61
CA ASN A 75 16.10 -0.40 -7.77
C ASN A 75 17.35 -1.07 -8.34
N TRP A 76 18.05 -1.78 -7.49
CA TRP A 76 19.31 -2.43 -7.81
C TRP A 76 19.13 -3.94 -7.72
N ASN A 77 19.52 -4.61 -8.79
CA ASN A 77 19.44 -6.06 -8.86
C ASN A 77 20.80 -6.63 -9.26
N VAL A 78 21.15 -7.72 -8.62
CA VAL A 78 22.36 -8.49 -8.93
C VAL A 78 21.95 -9.96 -9.06
N ARG A 79 22.39 -10.58 -10.12
CA ARG A 79 22.25 -12.02 -10.32
C ARG A 79 23.62 -12.62 -10.63
N TRP A 80 24.00 -13.65 -9.89
CA TRP A 80 25.20 -14.42 -10.15
C TRP A 80 24.85 -15.89 -10.25
N ALA A 81 25.23 -16.52 -11.35
CA ALA A 81 25.01 -17.93 -11.59
C ALA A 81 26.26 -18.57 -12.18
N LYS A 82 26.57 -19.77 -11.72
CA LYS A 82 27.75 -20.53 -12.18
C LYS A 82 27.45 -22.01 -12.21
N LYS A 83 27.83 -22.63 -13.32
CA LYS A 83 27.98 -24.08 -13.45
C LYS A 83 29.33 -24.45 -12.85
N ILE A 84 29.33 -25.28 -11.82
CA ILE A 84 30.54 -25.78 -11.15
C ILE A 84 31.05 -27.06 -11.85
N SER A 85 30.14 -27.94 -12.23
CA SER A 85 30.41 -29.16 -12.97
C SER A 85 29.27 -29.49 -13.94
N GLU A 86 29.38 -30.52 -14.73
CA GLU A 86 28.29 -30.96 -15.63
C GLU A 86 27.01 -31.31 -14.88
N LYS A 87 27.14 -31.69 -13.60
CA LYS A 87 26.01 -32.08 -12.76
C LYS A 87 25.59 -31.04 -11.73
N PHE A 88 26.42 -30.01 -11.48
CA PHE A 88 26.14 -29.07 -10.37
C PHE A 88 26.26 -27.62 -10.82
N ALA A 89 25.25 -26.84 -10.51
CA ALA A 89 25.21 -25.39 -10.72
C ALA A 89 24.49 -24.69 -9.56
N PHE A 90 24.77 -23.40 -9.40
CA PHE A 90 24.08 -22.55 -8.44
C PHE A 90 23.75 -21.20 -9.03
N LYS A 91 22.81 -20.51 -8.39
CA LYS A 91 22.56 -19.09 -8.62
C LYS A 91 22.17 -18.39 -7.33
N ILE A 92 22.50 -17.11 -7.27
CA ILE A 92 22.14 -16.18 -6.19
C ILE A 92 21.59 -14.91 -6.85
N ASN A 93 20.49 -14.42 -6.32
CA ASN A 93 19.85 -13.18 -6.72
C ASN A 93 19.72 -12.27 -5.51
N MET A 94 20.03 -11.00 -5.70
CA MET A 94 19.82 -9.94 -4.70
C MET A 94 19.09 -8.79 -5.36
N GLU A 95 18.10 -8.24 -4.67
CA GLU A 95 17.36 -7.06 -5.10
C GLU A 95 17.19 -6.09 -3.94
N LEU A 96 17.44 -4.82 -4.21
CA LEU A 96 17.16 -3.71 -3.32
C LEU A 96 16.22 -2.75 -4.03
N ILE A 97 15.07 -2.48 -3.44
CA ILE A 97 14.18 -1.41 -3.88
C ILE A 97 14.06 -0.40 -2.73
N GLN A 98 14.36 0.84 -3.02
CA GLN A 98 14.14 1.95 -2.12
C GLN A 98 13.36 3.04 -2.83
N ALA A 99 12.23 3.40 -2.26
CA ALA A 99 11.35 4.41 -2.81
C ALA A 99 10.63 5.15 -1.68
N LYS A 100 10.20 6.33 -1.99
CA LYS A 100 9.24 7.06 -1.18
C LYS A 100 8.05 7.40 -2.05
N ASP A 101 6.88 6.94 -1.75
CA ASP A 101 5.67 7.27 -2.47
C ASP A 101 5.11 8.64 -2.03
N TRP A 102 4.17 9.15 -2.77
CA TRP A 102 3.50 10.39 -2.43
C TRP A 102 2.55 10.21 -1.25
N GLN A 103 2.28 11.30 -0.54
CA GLN A 103 1.27 11.38 0.50
C GLN A 103 0.24 12.43 0.12
N GLY A 104 -1.02 12.16 0.36
CA GLY A 104 -2.09 13.13 0.18
C GLY A 104 -1.99 14.25 1.21
N THR A 105 -2.02 15.49 0.74
CA THR A 105 -1.97 16.69 1.60
C THR A 105 -3.10 17.66 1.30
N ASP A 106 -4.16 17.18 0.67
CA ASP A 106 -5.34 17.98 0.43
C ASP A 106 -6.27 17.90 1.63
N TYR A 107 -6.23 18.91 2.45
CA TYR A 107 -7.05 19.01 3.68
C TYR A 107 -8.26 19.92 3.52
N ARG A 108 -8.66 20.20 2.27
CA ARG A 108 -9.87 21.00 2.01
C ARG A 108 -11.09 20.24 2.49
N ASN A 109 -12.03 21.01 3.02
CA ASN A 109 -13.31 20.48 3.50
C ASN A 109 -14.12 19.86 2.36
N TYR A 110 -14.74 18.72 2.60
CA TYR A 110 -15.38 17.92 1.58
C TYR A 110 -16.78 17.46 2.00
N ALA A 111 -17.75 17.61 1.13
CA ALA A 111 -19.11 17.16 1.36
C ALA A 111 -19.32 15.76 0.79
N ARG A 112 -19.03 14.71 1.56
CA ARG A 112 -19.17 13.30 1.11
C ARG A 112 -20.60 12.93 0.74
N ALA A 113 -21.58 13.50 1.44
CA ALA A 113 -23.00 13.24 1.18
C ALA A 113 -23.53 13.89 -0.11
N ALA A 114 -22.76 14.79 -0.73
CA ALA A 114 -23.16 15.36 -2.00
C ALA A 114 -22.94 14.34 -3.14
N THR A 115 -23.86 14.28 -4.09
CA THR A 115 -23.88 13.27 -5.17
C THR A 115 -22.59 13.17 -5.97
N ASN A 116 -21.78 14.22 -6.01
CA ASN A 116 -20.51 14.28 -6.74
C ASN A 116 -19.31 14.65 -5.88
N GLY A 117 -19.44 14.63 -4.56
CA GLY A 117 -18.44 15.08 -3.64
C GLY A 117 -17.94 16.50 -3.98
N ALA A 118 -18.32 17.48 -3.23
CA ALA A 118 -17.93 18.85 -3.51
C ALA A 118 -16.99 19.39 -2.42
N VAL A 119 -15.96 20.09 -2.83
CA VAL A 119 -15.18 20.92 -1.91
C VAL A 119 -16.06 22.05 -1.43
N LYS A 120 -16.19 22.19 -0.11
CA LYS A 120 -16.94 23.26 0.54
C LYS A 120 -16.02 24.19 1.33
N ALA A 121 -16.52 25.36 1.68
CA ALA A 121 -15.79 26.31 2.54
C ALA A 121 -15.66 25.78 3.96
N GLY A 122 -14.71 26.32 4.71
CA GLY A 122 -14.41 25.97 6.09
C GLY A 122 -13.26 24.99 6.24
N ASP A 123 -12.75 24.91 7.45
CA ASP A 123 -11.64 24.05 7.86
C ASP A 123 -11.91 23.48 9.26
N ARG A 124 -10.94 22.77 9.83
CA ARG A 124 -11.03 22.22 11.21
C ARG A 124 -11.43 23.23 12.28
N SER A 125 -11.07 24.49 12.11
CA SER A 125 -11.32 25.54 13.11
C SER A 125 -12.68 26.22 12.94
N THR A 126 -13.22 26.19 11.73
CA THR A 126 -14.40 26.98 11.33
C THR A 126 -15.65 26.14 11.06
N ASP A 127 -15.49 24.86 10.69
CA ASP A 127 -16.61 23.96 10.43
C ASP A 127 -16.60 22.76 11.39
N PRO A 128 -17.54 22.67 12.33
CA PRO A 128 -17.63 21.51 13.23
C PRO A 128 -17.96 20.19 12.50
N ASN A 129 -18.43 20.27 11.27
CA ASN A 129 -18.65 19.11 10.38
C ASN A 129 -17.56 19.01 9.32
N TYR A 130 -16.34 19.42 9.65
CA TYR A 130 -15.21 19.30 8.76
C TYR A 130 -14.89 17.83 8.44
N ASP A 131 -14.74 17.54 7.15
CA ASP A 131 -14.35 16.25 6.62
C ASP A 131 -13.28 16.50 5.53
N GLY A 132 -12.03 16.35 5.88
CA GLY A 132 -10.92 16.65 4.96
C GLY A 132 -10.73 15.55 3.91
N ILE A 133 -10.37 15.92 2.69
CA ILE A 133 -10.18 14.99 1.57
C ILE A 133 -9.15 13.91 1.92
N ASN A 134 -7.99 14.28 2.44
CA ASN A 134 -6.94 13.36 2.87
C ASN A 134 -6.85 13.28 4.40
N VAL A 135 -7.99 13.11 5.04
CA VAL A 135 -8.13 12.90 6.48
C VAL A 135 -8.83 11.56 6.69
N TYR A 136 -8.31 10.74 7.58
CA TYR A 136 -8.71 9.32 7.74
C TYR A 136 -9.07 9.01 9.19
N GLY A 137 -9.88 7.99 9.38
CA GLY A 137 -10.30 7.52 10.69
C GLY A 137 -11.69 8.01 11.10
N ASP A 138 -11.98 7.91 12.39
CA ASP A 138 -13.29 8.27 12.96
C ASP A 138 -13.52 9.79 12.90
N GLU A 139 -14.27 10.21 11.91
CA GLU A 139 -14.78 11.56 11.78
C GLU A 139 -16.24 11.56 12.21
N THR A 140 -16.48 11.73 13.48
CA THR A 140 -17.82 11.82 14.03
C THR A 140 -18.09 13.23 14.54
N THR A 141 -19.28 13.71 14.29
CA THR A 141 -19.78 14.96 14.85
C THR A 141 -20.88 14.67 15.87
N ALA A 142 -20.88 15.42 16.94
CA ALA A 142 -21.94 15.38 17.93
C ALA A 142 -22.37 16.82 18.30
N GLU A 143 -23.64 17.04 18.39
CA GLU A 143 -24.20 18.26 18.98
C GLU A 143 -24.26 18.07 20.48
N ILE A 144 -23.37 18.77 21.22
CA ILE A 144 -23.17 18.57 22.67
C ILE A 144 -24.41 18.85 23.44
N ARG A 145 -25.14 19.91 23.12
CA ARG A 145 -26.37 20.29 23.83
C ARG A 145 -27.40 19.16 23.77
N SER A 146 -27.65 18.61 22.58
CA SER A 146 -28.56 17.48 22.42
C SER A 146 -28.04 16.23 23.14
N ALA A 147 -26.71 15.98 23.09
CA ALA A 147 -26.11 14.86 23.81
C ALA A 147 -26.29 14.96 25.31
N VAL A 148 -26.11 16.17 25.90
CA VAL A 148 -26.31 16.43 27.33
C VAL A 148 -27.79 16.31 27.69
N LEU A 149 -28.71 16.88 26.90
CA LEU A 149 -30.15 16.75 27.12
C LEU A 149 -30.60 15.29 27.12
N ASN A 150 -30.09 14.50 26.22
CA ASN A 150 -30.37 13.05 26.16
C ASN A 150 -29.80 12.30 27.38
N ALA A 151 -28.60 12.67 27.83
CA ALA A 151 -27.94 12.02 28.96
C ALA A 151 -28.64 12.33 30.30
N ILE A 152 -29.11 13.56 30.52
CA ILE A 152 -29.84 13.94 31.74
C ILE A 152 -31.28 13.40 31.74
N GLY A 153 -31.80 13.00 30.59
CA GLY A 153 -33.09 12.34 30.44
C GLY A 153 -34.32 13.26 30.59
N ALA A 154 -35.47 12.66 30.39
CA ALA A 154 -36.76 13.38 30.43
C ALA A 154 -37.13 13.91 31.80
N SER A 155 -36.60 13.28 32.87
CA SER A 155 -36.90 13.63 34.26
C SER A 155 -36.06 14.80 34.80
N ALA A 156 -35.16 15.37 34.02
CA ALA A 156 -34.35 16.50 34.45
C ALA A 156 -35.21 17.73 34.72
N ALA A 157 -34.80 18.51 35.74
CA ALA A 157 -35.50 19.72 36.15
C ALA A 157 -35.63 20.73 34.99
N PRO A 158 -36.80 21.38 34.81
CA PRO A 158 -37.04 22.30 33.70
C PRO A 158 -36.00 23.42 33.58
N PHE A 159 -35.52 23.95 34.71
CA PHE A 159 -34.53 25.01 34.72
C PHE A 159 -33.19 24.58 34.10
N LEU A 160 -32.82 23.31 34.33
CA LEU A 160 -31.57 22.74 33.78
C LEU A 160 -31.66 22.57 32.26
N LYS A 161 -32.83 22.14 31.78
CA LYS A 161 -33.08 22.05 30.33
C LYS A 161 -33.04 23.45 29.70
N ASN A 162 -33.72 24.43 30.29
CA ASN A 162 -33.67 25.79 29.78
C ASN A 162 -32.24 26.35 29.78
N PHE A 163 -31.49 26.12 30.85
CA PHE A 163 -30.08 26.54 30.90
C PHE A 163 -29.26 25.92 29.75
N ILE A 164 -29.39 24.62 29.52
CA ILE A 164 -28.68 23.94 28.45
C ILE A 164 -29.15 24.46 27.08
N ASP A 165 -30.43 24.69 26.89
CA ASP A 165 -30.99 25.22 25.65
C ASP A 165 -30.52 26.64 25.32
N THR A 166 -30.17 27.42 26.34
CA THR A 166 -29.66 28.81 26.18
C THR A 166 -28.14 28.86 26.02
N LEU A 167 -27.42 27.75 26.22
CA LEU A 167 -25.99 27.71 25.98
C LEU A 167 -25.66 28.15 24.54
N ASN A 168 -24.58 28.88 24.39
CA ASN A 168 -24.16 29.47 23.14
C ASN A 168 -25.24 30.33 22.44
N GLY A 169 -26.11 30.98 23.23
CA GLY A 169 -27.20 31.78 22.68
C GLY A 169 -28.24 30.97 21.91
N GLY A 170 -28.48 29.72 22.30
CA GLY A 170 -29.39 28.80 21.62
C GLY A 170 -28.89 28.20 20.31
N ARG A 171 -27.65 28.50 19.92
CA ARG A 171 -27.05 27.96 18.72
C ARG A 171 -26.48 26.57 18.99
N PRO A 172 -26.44 25.64 17.99
CA PRO A 172 -25.82 24.34 18.14
C PRO A 172 -24.34 24.44 18.57
N ILE A 173 -23.95 23.56 19.49
CA ILE A 173 -22.56 23.39 19.92
C ILE A 173 -22.10 22.07 19.35
N ASN A 174 -21.56 22.10 18.14
CA ASN A 174 -21.06 20.92 17.49
C ASN A 174 -19.59 20.66 17.84
N VAL A 175 -19.26 19.40 18.06
CA VAL A 175 -17.91 18.93 18.28
C VAL A 175 -17.65 17.82 17.28
N SER A 176 -16.56 17.92 16.54
CA SER A 176 -16.16 16.88 15.60
C SER A 176 -14.82 16.25 15.98
N ARG A 177 -14.71 14.96 15.78
CA ARG A 177 -13.42 14.28 15.69
C ARG A 177 -12.90 14.49 14.28
N THR A 178 -11.71 15.01 14.18
CA THR A 178 -11.16 15.48 12.91
C THR A 178 -10.24 14.49 12.22
N GLY A 179 -10.25 13.23 12.67
CA GLY A 179 -9.44 12.16 12.06
C GLY A 179 -7.93 12.45 12.04
N TYR A 180 -7.20 11.65 11.29
CA TYR A 180 -5.75 11.72 11.15
C TYR A 180 -5.37 12.07 9.71
N THR A 181 -4.32 12.85 9.55
CA THR A 181 -3.73 13.10 8.24
C THR A 181 -3.01 11.84 7.74
N GLU A 182 -2.84 11.72 6.43
CA GLU A 182 -2.11 10.58 5.85
C GLU A 182 -0.69 10.46 6.39
N LYS A 183 -0.04 11.58 6.68
CA LYS A 183 1.29 11.61 7.30
C LYS A 183 1.32 10.96 8.69
N GLU A 184 0.21 10.98 9.43
CA GLU A 184 0.12 10.41 10.77
C GLU A 184 -0.18 8.90 10.74
N VAL A 185 -0.87 8.43 9.70
CA VAL A 185 -1.33 7.03 9.64
C VAL A 185 -0.57 6.16 8.65
N THR A 186 0.18 6.76 7.72
CA THR A 186 0.93 6.00 6.70
C THR A 186 2.40 6.38 6.68
N ASN A 187 3.24 5.38 6.43
CA ASN A 187 4.64 5.60 6.10
C ASN A 187 4.86 5.24 4.61
N PRO A 188 5.04 6.21 3.72
CA PRO A 188 5.21 5.97 2.31
C PRO A 188 6.63 5.51 1.93
N ASN A 189 7.51 5.34 2.90
CA ASN A 189 8.85 4.85 2.65
C ASN A 189 8.80 3.35 2.40
N THR A 190 9.26 2.96 1.24
CA THR A 190 9.41 1.55 0.86
C THR A 190 10.87 1.21 0.79
N VAL A 191 11.28 0.24 1.59
CA VAL A 191 12.59 -0.39 1.49
C VAL A 191 12.36 -1.90 1.45
N ASN A 192 12.73 -2.52 0.35
CA ASN A 192 12.56 -3.95 0.16
C ASN A 192 13.89 -4.58 -0.24
N TYR A 193 14.30 -5.61 0.50
CA TYR A 193 15.46 -6.43 0.21
C TYR A 193 14.98 -7.85 -0.10
N LYS A 194 15.42 -8.39 -1.23
CA LYS A 194 15.21 -9.79 -1.57
C LYS A 194 16.54 -10.46 -1.77
N ILE A 195 16.67 -11.64 -1.21
CA ILE A 195 17.80 -12.53 -1.44
C ILE A 195 17.21 -13.90 -1.75
N ALA A 196 17.55 -14.43 -2.89
CA ALA A 196 17.14 -15.76 -3.30
C ALA A 196 18.33 -16.55 -3.83
N GLY A 197 18.39 -17.81 -3.51
CA GLY A 197 19.44 -18.71 -3.99
C GLY A 197 18.88 -20.07 -4.38
N SER A 198 19.50 -20.72 -5.36
CA SER A 198 19.18 -22.11 -5.67
C SER A 198 20.41 -22.92 -6.06
N LEU A 199 20.38 -24.18 -5.65
CA LEU A 199 21.32 -25.20 -6.01
C LEU A 199 20.63 -26.18 -6.96
N HIS A 200 21.29 -26.50 -8.05
CA HIS A 200 20.78 -27.35 -9.10
C HIS A 200 21.70 -28.55 -9.28
N TYR A 201 21.12 -29.73 -9.20
CA TYR A 201 21.86 -31.00 -9.38
C TYR A 201 21.19 -31.90 -10.41
N LYS A 202 21.90 -32.21 -11.48
CA LYS A 202 21.46 -33.19 -12.50
C LYS A 202 21.66 -34.60 -11.98
N VAL A 203 20.58 -35.23 -11.58
CA VAL A 203 20.55 -36.63 -11.15
C VAL A 203 20.79 -37.55 -12.34
N THR A 204 20.11 -37.26 -13.46
CA THR A 204 20.30 -37.89 -14.78
C THR A 204 20.31 -36.79 -15.84
N GLU A 205 20.47 -37.15 -17.11
CA GLU A 205 20.38 -36.19 -18.22
C GLU A 205 19.01 -35.50 -18.31
N ASN A 206 17.94 -36.20 -17.88
CA ASN A 206 16.56 -35.75 -17.97
C ASN A 206 15.93 -35.40 -16.60
N THR A 207 16.69 -35.54 -15.52
CA THR A 207 16.18 -35.31 -14.17
C THR A 207 17.08 -34.34 -13.40
N GLU A 208 16.53 -33.24 -12.97
CA GLU A 208 17.20 -32.21 -12.16
C GLU A 208 16.54 -32.08 -10.81
N ALA A 209 17.33 -32.13 -9.76
CA ALA A 209 16.90 -31.77 -8.40
C ALA A 209 17.27 -30.30 -8.13
N VAL A 210 16.30 -29.53 -7.65
CA VAL A 210 16.50 -28.11 -7.32
C VAL A 210 16.19 -27.90 -5.84
N PHE A 211 17.16 -27.31 -5.15
CA PHE A 211 16.96 -26.82 -3.79
C PHE A 211 17.02 -25.29 -3.82
N ALA A 212 15.93 -24.63 -3.46
CA ALA A 212 15.80 -23.17 -3.49
C ALA A 212 15.43 -22.59 -2.12
N ALA A 213 15.97 -21.40 -1.84
CA ALA A 213 15.64 -20.60 -0.67
C ALA A 213 15.36 -19.14 -1.09
N TYR A 214 14.37 -18.52 -0.43
CA TYR A 214 13.88 -17.18 -0.70
C TYR A 214 13.83 -16.37 0.59
#